data_2ab2f87a6c2bc2a6c58d98bb63d0de7b
#
_entry.id   2ab2f87a6c2bc2a6c58d98bb63d0de7b
#
_cell.length_a   1.000
_cell.length_b   1.000
_cell.length_c   1.000
_cell.angle_alpha   90.00
_cell.angle_beta   90.00
_cell.angle_gamma   90.00
#
_symmetry.space_group_name_H-M   'P 1'
#
loop_
_entity.id
_entity.type
_entity.pdbx_description
1 polymer ?
#
loop_
_entity_poly.entity_id
_entity_poly.type
_entity_poly.pdbx_seq_one_letter_code
_entity_poly.pdbx_strand_id
1 'polypeptide(L)'
;MAELKDKVQYALDEGRILILGAHLLIGFQFRAFLEEGYERLPFSSQLLMLVALWLLLAALTLLVAPTAYHRIVERGEDTVEIHAYATRAMTWALLPFALALGIDVYVAAAQVGGSTVGAVAGFGALVAALFFWYGLEVGARTGAAASKEAVKVETEEGRGAEKAQDATAEKQTTAGEQEAVGQGVGGQAGGTKLGDRIKHVLTEARMVLPGVQALLGFQLIATLMPGFEKLPALSQYVHLASLALVALSIVLLMTPAAYHRIVERGEETEHFHTFAGRLVVAALVPLALGIAGGLYVVMEKVTGSLLVSVVAAVVMLAVFYEFWFGITLYRRFQRQHERPRRRDGSLFGA
;
A
#
# COMPACT_ATOMS: atom_id res chain seq x y z
N MET A 1 -15.50 2.92 17.80
CA MET A 1 -15.70 2.77 16.34
C MET A 1 -15.12 3.94 15.56
N ALA A 2 -15.34 5.22 15.95
CA ALA A 2 -14.72 6.38 15.29
C ALA A 2 -13.17 6.27 15.26
N GLU A 3 -12.53 5.95 16.37
CA GLU A 3 -11.07 5.80 16.48
C GLU A 3 -10.47 4.72 15.55
N LEU A 4 -11.16 3.59 15.30
CA LEU A 4 -10.70 2.56 14.37
C LEU A 4 -10.79 3.03 12.92
N LYS A 5 -11.86 3.73 12.56
CA LYS A 5 -12.07 4.33 11.25
C LYS A 5 -10.94 5.31 10.92
N ASP A 6 -10.63 6.20 11.86
CA ASP A 6 -9.55 7.18 11.69
C ASP A 6 -8.19 6.49 11.51
N LYS A 7 -7.91 5.43 12.29
CA LYS A 7 -6.67 4.63 12.15
C LYS A 7 -6.55 3.94 10.79
N VAL A 8 -7.64 3.37 10.27
CA VAL A 8 -7.64 2.75 8.93
C VAL A 8 -7.43 3.82 7.86
N GLN A 9 -8.09 4.97 7.97
CA GLN A 9 -7.93 6.06 7.03
C GLN A 9 -6.51 6.62 7.01
N TYR A 10 -5.88 6.83 8.17
CA TYR A 10 -4.48 7.25 8.24
C TYR A 10 -3.54 6.24 7.59
N ALA A 11 -3.70 4.94 7.86
CA ALA A 11 -2.88 3.90 7.24
C ALA A 11 -3.05 3.88 5.70
N LEU A 12 -4.26 4.10 5.19
CA LEU A 12 -4.50 4.22 3.76
C LEU A 12 -3.85 5.48 3.16
N ASP A 13 -3.90 6.61 3.86
CA ASP A 13 -3.27 7.87 3.41
C ASP A 13 -1.74 7.79 3.41
N GLU A 14 -1.13 7.13 4.40
CA GLU A 14 0.31 6.83 4.43
C GLU A 14 0.69 5.92 3.26
N GLY A 15 -0.07 4.85 3.01
CA GLY A 15 0.13 3.94 1.89
C GLY A 15 0.14 4.66 0.54
N ARG A 16 -0.69 5.70 0.37
CA ARG A 16 -0.74 6.52 -0.85
C ARG A 16 0.60 7.19 -1.16
N ILE A 17 1.24 7.77 -0.16
CA ILE A 17 2.54 8.44 -0.33
C ILE A 17 3.60 7.45 -0.76
N LEU A 18 3.62 6.28 -0.14
CA LEU A 18 4.58 5.21 -0.47
C LEU A 18 4.33 4.63 -1.88
N ILE A 19 3.07 4.39 -2.24
CA ILE A 19 2.67 3.92 -3.57
C ILE A 19 3.10 4.92 -4.65
N LEU A 20 2.86 6.21 -4.43
CA LEU A 20 3.28 7.25 -5.35
C LEU A 20 4.80 7.27 -5.51
N GLY A 21 5.55 7.23 -4.40
CA GLY A 21 7.01 7.19 -4.42
C GLY A 21 7.55 5.97 -5.17
N ALA A 22 6.97 4.78 -4.95
CA ALA A 22 7.36 3.56 -5.66
C ALA A 22 7.13 3.66 -7.18
N HIS A 23 5.95 4.14 -7.61
CA HIS A 23 5.64 4.31 -9.03
C HIS A 23 6.55 5.35 -9.71
N LEU A 24 6.86 6.46 -9.03
CA LEU A 24 7.78 7.47 -9.53
C LEU A 24 9.18 6.87 -9.79
N LEU A 25 9.74 6.16 -8.81
CA LEU A 25 11.06 5.54 -8.96
C LEU A 25 11.07 4.45 -10.02
N ILE A 26 10.05 3.60 -10.09
CA ILE A 26 9.90 2.59 -11.15
C ILE A 26 9.84 3.26 -12.53
N GLY A 27 9.07 4.33 -12.67
CA GLY A 27 8.97 5.07 -13.91
C GLY A 27 10.30 5.71 -14.32
N PHE A 28 11.03 6.31 -13.39
CA PHE A 28 12.38 6.82 -13.63
C PHE A 28 13.35 5.72 -14.05
N GLN A 29 13.31 4.57 -13.40
CA GLN A 29 14.15 3.44 -13.77
C GLN A 29 13.81 2.90 -15.15
N PHE A 30 12.54 2.70 -15.49
CA PHE A 30 12.14 2.26 -16.84
C PHE A 30 12.69 3.21 -17.92
N ARG A 31 12.65 4.50 -17.67
CA ARG A 31 13.24 5.49 -18.54
C ARG A 31 14.78 5.36 -18.61
N ALA A 32 15.44 5.25 -17.45
CA ALA A 32 16.89 5.24 -17.33
C ALA A 32 17.53 4.10 -18.15
N PHE A 33 16.91 2.93 -18.25
CA PHE A 33 17.38 1.82 -19.08
C PHE A 33 17.39 2.12 -20.59
N LEU A 34 16.62 3.11 -21.03
CA LEU A 34 16.54 3.54 -22.43
C LEU A 34 17.38 4.78 -22.75
N GLU A 35 18.04 5.37 -21.74
CA GLU A 35 18.97 6.49 -21.91
C GLU A 35 20.33 5.98 -22.41
N GLU A 36 21.00 6.77 -23.24
CA GLU A 36 22.37 6.44 -23.72
C GLU A 36 23.38 6.35 -22.57
N GLY A 37 23.17 7.09 -21.51
CA GLY A 37 23.98 7.04 -20.30
C GLY A 37 24.04 5.66 -19.67
N TYR A 38 22.98 4.86 -19.77
CA TYR A 38 22.94 3.51 -19.24
C TYR A 38 23.95 2.58 -19.92
N GLU A 39 24.08 2.66 -21.25
CA GLU A 39 25.04 1.83 -22.03
C GLU A 39 26.49 2.14 -21.67
N ARG A 40 26.79 3.32 -21.12
CA ARG A 40 28.13 3.75 -20.68
C ARG A 40 28.46 3.32 -19.26
N LEU A 41 27.47 2.83 -18.50
CA LEU A 41 27.68 2.35 -17.13
C LEU A 41 28.53 1.07 -17.13
N PRO A 42 29.40 0.87 -16.12
CA PRO A 42 29.99 -0.44 -15.85
C PRO A 42 28.90 -1.51 -15.68
N PHE A 43 29.20 -2.72 -16.15
CA PHE A 43 28.24 -3.84 -16.07
C PHE A 43 27.70 -4.07 -14.65
N SER A 44 28.55 -3.91 -13.62
CA SER A 44 28.12 -3.98 -12.21
C SER A 44 27.03 -2.96 -11.85
N SER A 45 27.15 -1.72 -12.34
CA SER A 45 26.15 -0.68 -12.12
C SER A 45 24.85 -0.95 -12.88
N GLN A 46 24.94 -1.49 -14.10
CA GLN A 46 23.76 -1.91 -14.87
C GLN A 46 22.99 -3.02 -14.13
N LEU A 47 23.71 -4.02 -13.59
CA LEU A 47 23.11 -5.10 -12.80
C LEU A 47 22.48 -4.57 -11.50
N LEU A 48 23.14 -3.65 -10.80
CA LEU A 48 22.61 -3.03 -9.59
C LEU A 48 21.31 -2.26 -9.87
N MET A 49 21.22 -1.50 -10.97
CA MET A 49 19.98 -0.84 -11.37
C MET A 49 18.86 -1.86 -11.62
N LEU A 50 19.18 -2.99 -12.25
CA LEU A 50 18.19 -4.05 -12.45
C LEU A 50 17.70 -4.65 -11.11
N VAL A 51 18.62 -4.87 -10.18
CA VAL A 51 18.27 -5.33 -8.81
C VAL A 51 17.39 -4.29 -8.11
N ALA A 52 17.72 -3.00 -8.21
CA ALA A 52 16.90 -1.93 -7.63
C ALA A 52 15.49 -1.90 -8.22
N LEU A 53 15.35 -2.11 -9.53
CA LEU A 53 14.02 -2.21 -10.17
C LEU A 53 13.20 -3.38 -9.60
N TRP A 54 13.79 -4.56 -9.45
CA TRP A 54 13.09 -5.71 -8.85
C TRP A 54 12.68 -5.46 -7.40
N LEU A 55 13.53 -4.78 -6.61
CA LEU A 55 13.21 -4.38 -5.24
C LEU A 55 12.05 -3.39 -5.19
N LEU A 56 12.01 -2.41 -6.09
CA LEU A 56 10.89 -1.46 -6.19
C LEU A 56 9.59 -2.16 -6.60
N LEU A 57 9.64 -3.11 -7.54
CA LEU A 57 8.48 -3.90 -7.94
C LEU A 57 7.97 -4.77 -6.78
N ALA A 58 8.87 -5.35 -5.97
CA ALA A 58 8.49 -6.07 -4.76
C ALA A 58 7.86 -5.15 -3.71
N ALA A 59 8.41 -3.95 -3.50
CA ALA A 59 7.82 -2.94 -2.63
C ALA A 59 6.41 -2.55 -3.10
N LEU A 60 6.24 -2.27 -4.39
CA LEU A 60 4.94 -1.92 -4.97
C LEU A 60 3.92 -3.05 -4.81
N THR A 61 4.34 -4.30 -4.99
CA THR A 61 3.48 -5.48 -4.79
C THR A 61 2.87 -5.48 -3.39
N LEU A 62 3.70 -5.25 -2.37
CA LEU A 62 3.27 -5.21 -0.97
C LEU A 62 2.39 -3.99 -0.66
N LEU A 63 2.73 -2.83 -1.22
CA LEU A 63 2.00 -1.58 -0.96
C LEU A 63 0.58 -1.57 -1.57
N VAL A 64 0.37 -2.20 -2.71
CA VAL A 64 -0.95 -2.25 -3.38
C VAL A 64 -1.83 -3.37 -2.82
N ALA A 65 -1.25 -4.44 -2.25
CA ALA A 65 -1.98 -5.59 -1.74
C ALA A 65 -3.09 -5.23 -0.72
N PRO A 66 -2.91 -4.30 0.25
CA PRO A 66 -3.97 -3.90 1.17
C PRO A 66 -5.20 -3.30 0.48
N THR A 67 -5.02 -2.55 -0.62
CA THR A 67 -6.14 -1.99 -1.39
C THR A 67 -7.03 -3.10 -1.98
N ALA A 68 -6.39 -4.12 -2.58
CA ALA A 68 -7.11 -5.27 -3.11
C ALA A 68 -7.80 -6.06 -1.98
N TYR A 69 -7.12 -6.30 -0.86
CA TYR A 69 -7.64 -7.00 0.30
C TYR A 69 -8.88 -6.30 0.88
N HIS A 70 -8.80 -5.00 1.11
CA HIS A 70 -9.90 -4.19 1.64
C HIS A 70 -11.17 -4.31 0.77
N ARG A 71 -11.00 -4.33 -0.56
CA ARG A 71 -12.13 -4.46 -1.49
C ARG A 71 -12.69 -5.86 -1.61
N ILE A 72 -11.83 -6.86 -1.71
CA ILE A 72 -12.24 -8.24 -2.03
C ILE A 72 -12.72 -8.96 -0.76
N VAL A 73 -12.02 -8.79 0.37
CA VAL A 73 -12.29 -9.50 1.64
C VAL A 73 -13.25 -8.72 2.51
N GLU A 74 -12.90 -7.46 2.85
CA GLU A 74 -13.65 -6.63 3.80
C GLU A 74 -14.83 -5.92 3.17
N ARG A 75 -14.95 -5.92 1.83
CA ARG A 75 -16.02 -5.23 1.08
C ARG A 75 -16.13 -3.73 1.40
N GLY A 76 -14.98 -3.13 1.73
CA GLY A 76 -14.89 -1.72 2.09
C GLY A 76 -15.30 -1.42 3.54
N GLU A 77 -15.34 -2.41 4.42
CA GLU A 77 -15.57 -2.20 5.84
C GLU A 77 -14.25 -2.02 6.60
N ASP A 78 -14.24 -1.08 7.55
CA ASP A 78 -13.08 -0.82 8.39
C ASP A 78 -13.01 -1.86 9.52
N THR A 79 -12.07 -2.79 9.39
CA THR A 79 -11.84 -3.85 10.37
C THR A 79 -10.44 -3.74 10.98
N VAL A 80 -10.25 -4.32 12.16
CA VAL A 80 -8.92 -4.40 12.81
C VAL A 80 -7.96 -5.21 11.94
N GLU A 81 -8.46 -6.19 11.21
CA GLU A 81 -7.69 -7.04 10.32
C GLU A 81 -7.09 -6.26 9.17
N ILE A 82 -7.87 -5.38 8.51
CA ILE A 82 -7.32 -4.56 7.40
C ILE A 82 -6.28 -3.58 7.90
N HIS A 83 -6.51 -2.94 9.06
CA HIS A 83 -5.51 -2.06 9.65
C HIS A 83 -4.20 -2.79 9.95
N ALA A 84 -4.26 -3.95 10.60
CA ALA A 84 -3.08 -4.76 10.89
C ALA A 84 -2.38 -5.27 9.62
N TYR A 85 -3.15 -5.64 8.59
CA TYR A 85 -2.60 -6.08 7.31
C TYR A 85 -1.92 -4.94 6.57
N ALA A 86 -2.55 -3.77 6.45
CA ALA A 86 -1.98 -2.59 5.80
C ALA A 86 -0.69 -2.15 6.49
N THR A 87 -0.69 -2.04 7.81
CA THR A 87 0.51 -1.68 8.58
C THR A 87 1.66 -2.65 8.35
N ARG A 88 1.41 -3.97 8.38
CA ARG A 88 2.44 -4.98 8.10
C ARG A 88 2.96 -4.89 6.67
N ALA A 89 2.08 -4.76 5.69
CA ALA A 89 2.46 -4.66 4.29
C ALA A 89 3.34 -3.43 4.04
N MET A 90 2.97 -2.28 4.59
CA MET A 90 3.79 -1.06 4.50
C MET A 90 5.15 -1.24 5.19
N THR A 91 5.18 -1.78 6.41
CA THR A 91 6.44 -2.04 7.13
C THR A 91 7.37 -2.93 6.32
N TRP A 92 6.87 -4.04 5.75
CA TRP A 92 7.69 -4.92 4.92
C TRP A 92 8.11 -4.31 3.60
N ALA A 93 7.29 -3.42 3.01
CA ALA A 93 7.61 -2.75 1.75
C ALA A 93 8.74 -1.73 1.87
N LEU A 94 8.90 -1.11 3.03
CA LEU A 94 9.94 -0.11 3.27
C LEU A 94 11.36 -0.70 3.14
N LEU A 95 11.57 -1.97 3.46
CA LEU A 95 12.90 -2.60 3.36
C LEU A 95 13.40 -2.70 1.91
N PRO A 96 12.68 -3.35 0.97
CA PRO A 96 13.10 -3.38 -0.42
C PRO A 96 13.14 -1.96 -1.03
N PHE A 97 12.29 -1.05 -0.59
CA PHE A 97 12.33 0.34 -1.03
C PHE A 97 13.63 1.05 -0.57
N ALA A 98 14.04 0.88 0.69
CA ALA A 98 15.29 1.44 1.22
C ALA A 98 16.52 0.90 0.49
N LEU A 99 16.54 -0.41 0.23
CA LEU A 99 17.62 -1.06 -0.51
C LEU A 99 17.71 -0.50 -1.94
N ALA A 100 16.58 -0.39 -2.64
CA ALA A 100 16.54 0.18 -3.98
C ALA A 100 17.05 1.62 -4.00
N LEU A 101 16.59 2.46 -3.06
CA LEU A 101 17.04 3.85 -2.93
C LEU A 101 18.55 3.93 -2.68
N GLY A 102 19.10 3.08 -1.80
CA GLY A 102 20.54 3.02 -1.54
C GLY A 102 21.35 2.64 -2.80
N ILE A 103 20.84 1.68 -3.59
CA ILE A 103 21.46 1.28 -4.86
C ILE A 103 21.40 2.42 -5.88
N ASP A 104 20.28 3.09 -6.05
CA ASP A 104 20.12 4.20 -7.00
C ASP A 104 21.06 5.36 -6.67
N VAL A 105 21.16 5.71 -5.38
CA VAL A 105 22.12 6.73 -4.90
C VAL A 105 23.56 6.29 -5.12
N TYR A 106 23.87 5.00 -4.86
CA TYR A 106 25.19 4.45 -5.16
C TYR A 106 25.56 4.64 -6.64
N VAL A 107 24.70 4.20 -7.56
CA VAL A 107 24.97 4.27 -9.00
C VAL A 107 25.14 5.71 -9.45
N ALA A 108 24.28 6.62 -9.01
CA ALA A 108 24.35 8.03 -9.36
C ALA A 108 25.63 8.69 -8.83
N ALA A 109 26.00 8.46 -7.58
CA ALA A 109 27.19 9.05 -6.97
C ALA A 109 28.48 8.44 -7.52
N ALA A 110 28.49 7.14 -7.86
CA ALA A 110 29.64 6.47 -8.45
C ALA A 110 29.99 7.02 -9.84
N GLN A 111 28.99 7.49 -10.59
CA GLN A 111 29.22 8.14 -11.89
C GLN A 111 30.00 9.46 -11.76
N VAL A 112 29.82 10.18 -10.67
CA VAL A 112 30.46 11.49 -10.44
C VAL A 112 31.82 11.35 -9.74
N GLY A 113 31.88 10.53 -8.69
CA GLY A 113 33.06 10.47 -7.80
C GLY A 113 33.74 9.10 -7.70
N GLY A 114 33.35 8.14 -8.56
CA GLY A 114 33.87 6.78 -8.54
C GLY A 114 33.25 5.88 -7.47
N SER A 115 33.63 4.62 -7.45
CA SER A 115 32.98 3.57 -6.62
C SER A 115 33.01 3.86 -5.10
N THR A 116 34.06 4.50 -4.60
CA THR A 116 34.18 4.84 -3.18
C THR A 116 33.14 5.89 -2.77
N VAL A 117 32.99 6.95 -3.57
CA VAL A 117 31.98 8.00 -3.32
C VAL A 117 30.59 7.39 -3.45
N GLY A 118 30.36 6.55 -4.44
CA GLY A 118 29.12 5.78 -4.59
C GLY A 118 28.81 4.95 -3.35
N ALA A 119 29.78 4.18 -2.85
CA ALA A 119 29.59 3.33 -1.68
C ALA A 119 29.22 4.13 -0.42
N VAL A 120 29.92 5.24 -0.16
CA VAL A 120 29.61 6.11 0.99
C VAL A 120 28.22 6.73 0.87
N ALA A 121 27.88 7.27 -0.31
CA ALA A 121 26.60 7.91 -0.55
C ALA A 121 25.43 6.89 -0.50
N GLY A 122 25.56 5.76 -1.18
CA GLY A 122 24.52 4.71 -1.22
C GLY A 122 24.29 4.05 0.14
N PHE A 123 25.38 3.71 0.85
CA PHE A 123 25.28 3.19 2.21
C PHE A 123 24.72 4.23 3.18
N GLY A 124 25.15 5.48 3.07
CA GLY A 124 24.61 6.58 3.86
C GLY A 124 23.10 6.77 3.64
N ALA A 125 22.64 6.74 2.39
CA ALA A 125 21.22 6.83 2.05
C ALA A 125 20.42 5.64 2.61
N LEU A 126 20.95 4.42 2.49
CA LEU A 126 20.34 3.22 3.05
C LEU A 126 20.22 3.30 4.58
N VAL A 127 21.32 3.65 5.26
CA VAL A 127 21.32 3.79 6.73
C VAL A 127 20.34 4.89 7.17
N ALA A 128 20.34 6.04 6.48
CA ALA A 128 19.39 7.11 6.77
C ALA A 128 17.94 6.64 6.60
N ALA A 129 17.62 5.97 5.49
CA ALA A 129 16.28 5.44 5.25
C ALA A 129 15.86 4.45 6.35
N LEU A 130 16.71 3.49 6.69
CA LEU A 130 16.43 2.51 7.74
C LEU A 130 16.32 3.17 9.13
N PHE A 131 17.16 4.15 9.43
CA PHE A 131 17.09 4.89 10.69
C PHE A 131 15.79 5.68 10.81
N PHE A 132 15.42 6.46 9.80
CA PHE A 132 14.21 7.27 9.85
C PHE A 132 12.92 6.43 9.76
N TRP A 133 12.92 5.32 9.04
CA TRP A 133 11.71 4.51 8.84
C TRP A 133 11.49 3.45 9.93
N TYR A 134 12.55 2.89 10.49
CA TYR A 134 12.45 1.85 11.53
C TYR A 134 13.02 2.28 12.87
N GLY A 135 14.14 3.05 12.88
CA GLY A 135 14.83 3.41 14.12
C GLY A 135 14.00 4.32 15.01
N LEU A 136 13.31 5.30 14.45
CA LEU A 136 12.45 6.20 15.21
C LEU A 136 11.23 5.47 15.81
N GLU A 137 10.68 4.50 15.09
CA GLU A 137 9.57 3.69 15.59
C GLU A 137 9.98 2.82 16.78
N VAL A 138 11.15 2.17 16.69
CA VAL A 138 11.71 1.36 17.79
C VAL A 138 11.99 2.26 19.01
N GLY A 139 12.59 3.44 18.81
CA GLY A 139 12.84 4.41 19.86
C GLY A 139 11.56 4.93 20.55
N ALA A 140 10.52 5.20 19.78
CA ALA A 140 9.22 5.62 20.32
C ALA A 140 8.51 4.51 21.10
N ARG A 141 8.59 3.26 20.64
CA ARG A 141 8.00 2.08 21.32
C ARG A 141 8.72 1.78 22.64
N THR A 142 10.05 1.87 22.68
CA THR A 142 10.83 1.65 23.91
C THR A 142 10.59 2.78 24.93
N GLY A 143 10.48 4.04 24.48
CA GLY A 143 10.14 5.18 25.34
C GLY A 143 8.71 5.08 25.91
N ALA A 144 7.74 4.66 25.10
CA ALA A 144 6.36 4.47 25.54
C ALA A 144 6.21 3.25 26.50
N ALA A 145 7.00 2.19 26.31
CA ALA A 145 7.05 1.05 27.22
C ALA A 145 7.64 1.46 28.59
N ALA A 146 8.75 2.19 28.58
CA ALA A 146 9.39 2.71 29.80
C ALA A 146 8.46 3.68 30.56
N SER A 147 7.73 4.55 29.86
CA SER A 147 6.76 5.47 30.46
C SER A 147 5.57 4.73 31.09
N LYS A 148 5.06 3.67 30.41
CA LYS A 148 3.97 2.84 30.99
C LYS A 148 4.43 2.05 32.22
N GLU A 149 5.68 1.61 32.23
CA GLU A 149 6.25 0.89 33.37
C GLU A 149 6.48 1.84 34.56
N ALA A 150 6.95 3.07 34.30
CA ALA A 150 7.08 4.12 35.31
C ALA A 150 5.72 4.50 35.93
N VAL A 151 4.69 4.73 35.09
CA VAL A 151 3.32 5.01 35.55
C VAL A 151 2.72 3.86 36.35
N LYS A 152 3.03 2.61 35.97
CA LYS A 152 2.55 1.43 36.70
C LYS A 152 3.20 1.33 38.10
N VAL A 153 4.50 1.62 38.20
CA VAL A 153 5.22 1.66 39.48
C VAL A 153 4.66 2.75 40.39
N GLU A 154 4.45 3.97 39.87
CA GLU A 154 3.83 5.07 40.64
C GLU A 154 2.40 4.75 41.10
N THR A 155 1.61 4.03 40.24
CA THR A 155 0.25 3.64 40.59
C THR A 155 0.22 2.52 41.62
N GLU A 156 1.20 1.60 41.64
CA GLU A 156 1.33 0.55 42.64
C GLU A 156 1.83 1.12 43.97
N GLU A 157 2.75 2.08 43.96
CA GLU A 157 3.18 2.79 45.17
C GLU A 157 2.05 3.67 45.75
N GLY A 158 1.28 4.37 44.91
CA GLY A 158 0.13 5.16 45.35
C GLY A 158 -0.99 4.29 45.96
N ARG A 159 -1.26 3.08 45.35
CA ARG A 159 -2.21 2.13 45.95
C ARG A 159 -1.73 1.51 47.27
N GLY A 160 -0.42 1.37 47.44
CA GLY A 160 0.17 0.92 48.70
C GLY A 160 -0.04 1.95 49.82
N ALA A 161 0.09 3.25 49.49
CA ALA A 161 -0.14 4.35 50.43
C ALA A 161 -1.63 4.55 50.76
N GLU A 162 -2.54 4.41 49.78
CA GLU A 162 -3.98 4.53 49.96
C GLU A 162 -4.58 3.39 50.78
N LYS A 163 -4.10 2.16 50.61
CA LYS A 163 -4.47 1.02 51.47
C LYS A 163 -4.01 1.17 52.93
N ALA A 164 -2.94 1.94 53.18
CA ALA A 164 -2.50 2.22 54.52
C ALA A 164 -3.34 3.34 55.21
N GLN A 165 -4.01 4.21 54.41
CA GLN A 165 -4.93 5.24 54.90
C GLN A 165 -6.38 4.78 55.05
N ASP A 166 -6.87 3.87 54.18
CA ASP A 166 -8.25 3.35 54.25
C ASP A 166 -8.50 2.39 55.42
N ALA A 167 -7.45 1.83 56.01
CA ALA A 167 -7.58 1.08 57.27
C ALA A 167 -8.03 1.91 58.46
N THR A 168 -8.09 3.25 58.31
CA THR A 168 -8.43 4.20 59.40
C THR A 168 -9.77 4.93 59.18
N ALA A 169 -10.46 4.73 58.04
CA ALA A 169 -11.63 5.51 57.65
C ALA A 169 -12.84 4.68 57.21
N GLU A 170 -13.15 3.53 57.86
CA GLU A 170 -14.41 2.82 57.66
C GLU A 170 -15.47 3.33 58.68
N LYS A 171 -16.09 4.45 58.40
CA LYS A 171 -17.43 4.81 58.86
C LYS A 171 -17.95 6.10 58.17
N GLN A 172 -19.14 5.91 57.58
CA GLN A 172 -20.04 6.94 57.03
C GLN A 172 -19.81 7.23 55.54
N THR A 173 -20.74 7.16 54.61
CA THR A 173 -22.19 7.37 54.64
C THR A 173 -22.80 6.96 53.30
N THR A 174 -23.96 6.44 53.33
CA THR A 174 -24.89 6.11 52.24
C THR A 174 -25.46 7.31 51.52
N ALA A 175 -25.93 7.05 50.29
CA ALA A 175 -27.06 7.67 49.57
C ALA A 175 -26.77 8.70 48.46
N GLY A 176 -27.36 8.46 47.33
CA GLY A 176 -27.69 9.46 46.31
C GLY A 176 -27.82 8.89 44.89
N GLU A 177 -29.01 8.37 44.58
CA GLU A 177 -29.53 8.11 43.25
C GLU A 177 -29.54 9.39 42.38
N GLN A 178 -29.31 9.26 41.05
CA GLN A 178 -30.37 9.66 40.10
C GLN A 178 -29.97 9.42 38.64
N GLU A 179 -30.91 8.78 37.97
CA GLU A 179 -31.17 8.63 36.56
C GLU A 179 -30.92 9.84 35.68
N ALA A 180 -30.52 9.62 34.45
CA ALA A 180 -30.90 10.43 33.30
C ALA A 180 -31.10 9.56 32.05
N VAL A 181 -32.30 9.56 31.62
CA VAL A 181 -32.96 8.98 30.46
C VAL A 181 -32.29 9.45 29.16
N GLY A 182 -31.98 8.50 28.28
CA GLY A 182 -31.59 8.76 26.92
C GLY A 182 -32.76 8.73 25.97
N GLN A 183 -32.83 9.67 25.05
CA GLN A 183 -33.75 9.67 23.92
C GLN A 183 -33.04 9.33 22.63
N GLY A 184 -33.73 8.53 21.81
CA GLY A 184 -33.29 7.91 20.61
C GLY A 184 -32.97 8.85 19.43
N VAL A 185 -32.08 8.39 18.62
CA VAL A 185 -31.89 8.79 17.22
C VAL A 185 -31.74 7.53 16.38
N GLY A 186 -32.87 7.02 15.89
CA GLY A 186 -32.93 5.79 15.09
C GLY A 186 -32.96 6.00 13.57
N GLY A 187 -32.62 7.18 13.03
CA GLY A 187 -32.81 7.48 11.61
C GLY A 187 -31.56 7.90 10.82
N GLN A 188 -30.51 8.34 11.49
CA GLN A 188 -29.30 8.89 10.79
C GLN A 188 -28.10 7.94 10.70
N ALA A 189 -28.14 6.79 11.36
CA ALA A 189 -27.00 5.88 11.43
C ALA A 189 -26.76 5.07 10.13
N GLY A 190 -27.74 4.98 9.24
CA GLY A 190 -27.61 4.26 7.96
C GLY A 190 -26.95 5.10 6.86
N GLY A 191 -27.33 6.38 6.72
CA GLY A 191 -26.79 7.28 5.71
C GLY A 191 -25.33 7.64 5.96
N THR A 192 -24.94 7.91 7.21
CA THR A 192 -23.55 8.20 7.57
C THR A 192 -22.61 7.03 7.29
N LYS A 193 -23.02 5.78 7.53
CA LYS A 193 -22.20 4.60 7.21
C LYS A 193 -21.97 4.40 5.71
N LEU A 194 -22.98 4.66 4.88
CA LEU A 194 -22.88 4.52 3.43
C LEU A 194 -21.98 5.62 2.85
N GLY A 195 -22.15 6.87 3.26
CA GLY A 195 -21.32 7.99 2.83
C GLY A 195 -19.85 7.80 3.17
N ASP A 196 -19.58 7.24 4.35
CA ASP A 196 -18.21 6.88 4.74
C ASP A 196 -17.61 5.81 3.84
N ARG A 197 -18.35 4.75 3.53
CA ARG A 197 -17.90 3.68 2.60
C ARG A 197 -17.65 4.21 1.20
N ILE A 198 -18.43 5.16 0.72
CA ILE A 198 -18.24 5.81 -0.58
C ILE A 198 -16.99 6.70 -0.55
N LYS A 199 -16.76 7.47 0.52
CA LYS A 199 -15.53 8.24 0.69
C LYS A 199 -14.30 7.34 0.65
N HIS A 200 -14.34 6.16 1.29
CA HIS A 200 -13.23 5.20 1.26
C HIS A 200 -12.95 4.69 -0.15
N VAL A 201 -13.97 4.33 -0.96
CA VAL A 201 -13.78 3.92 -2.37
C VAL A 201 -13.07 4.99 -3.19
N LEU A 202 -13.53 6.24 -3.07
CA LEU A 202 -12.93 7.36 -3.78
C LEU A 202 -11.50 7.65 -3.29
N THR A 203 -11.24 7.46 -1.99
CA THR A 203 -9.90 7.61 -1.41
C THR A 203 -8.95 6.53 -1.93
N GLU A 204 -9.38 5.26 -2.00
CA GLU A 204 -8.57 4.17 -2.54
C GLU A 204 -8.19 4.39 -4.02
N ALA A 205 -9.14 4.84 -4.85
CA ALA A 205 -8.82 5.22 -6.23
C ALA A 205 -7.76 6.34 -6.26
N ARG A 206 -7.87 7.33 -5.37
CA ARG A 206 -6.89 8.43 -5.24
C ARG A 206 -5.53 7.97 -4.72
N MET A 207 -5.45 6.82 -4.04
CA MET A 207 -4.15 6.29 -3.55
C MET A 207 -3.27 5.83 -4.70
N VAL A 208 -3.85 5.08 -5.63
CA VAL A 208 -3.11 4.45 -6.73
C VAL A 208 -2.97 5.38 -7.93
N LEU A 209 -3.99 6.20 -8.21
CA LEU A 209 -4.11 7.00 -9.42
C LEU A 209 -2.91 7.94 -9.70
N PRO A 210 -2.40 8.76 -8.75
CA PRO A 210 -1.28 9.67 -9.05
C PRO A 210 -0.01 8.92 -9.45
N GLY A 211 0.26 7.77 -8.83
CA GLY A 211 1.40 6.93 -9.17
C GLY A 211 1.29 6.34 -10.58
N VAL A 212 0.11 5.85 -10.94
CA VAL A 212 -0.15 5.28 -12.28
C VAL A 212 -0.08 6.37 -13.36
N GLN A 213 -0.55 7.60 -13.08
CA GLN A 213 -0.42 8.73 -13.99
C GLN A 213 1.05 9.11 -14.22
N ALA A 214 1.85 9.14 -13.17
CA ALA A 214 3.29 9.38 -13.28
C ALA A 214 3.98 8.28 -14.10
N LEU A 215 3.65 7.01 -13.85
CA LEU A 215 4.17 5.87 -14.61
C LEU A 215 3.81 6.00 -16.10
N LEU A 216 2.58 6.36 -16.43
CA LEU A 216 2.17 6.62 -17.82
C LEU A 216 3.03 7.73 -18.46
N GLY A 217 3.24 8.84 -17.74
CA GLY A 217 4.07 9.94 -18.21
C GLY A 217 5.50 9.49 -18.53
N PHE A 218 6.11 8.68 -17.68
CA PHE A 218 7.44 8.12 -17.95
C PHE A 218 7.47 7.15 -19.12
N GLN A 219 6.45 6.32 -19.28
CA GLN A 219 6.32 5.43 -20.44
C GLN A 219 6.17 6.21 -21.75
N LEU A 220 5.41 7.32 -21.76
CA LEU A 220 5.30 8.20 -22.92
C LEU A 220 6.65 8.83 -23.27
N ILE A 221 7.39 9.35 -22.29
CA ILE A 221 8.71 9.93 -22.53
C ILE A 221 9.69 8.88 -23.02
N ALA A 222 9.61 7.65 -22.52
CA ALA A 222 10.48 6.55 -22.91
C ALA A 222 10.42 6.28 -24.43
N THR A 223 9.27 6.46 -25.09
CA THR A 223 9.14 6.31 -26.55
C THR A 223 9.96 7.33 -27.37
N LEU A 224 10.36 8.43 -26.74
CA LEU A 224 11.15 9.48 -27.36
C LEU A 224 12.67 9.34 -27.09
N MET A 225 13.08 8.30 -26.34
CA MET A 225 14.47 8.09 -26.00
C MET A 225 15.24 7.37 -27.13
N PRO A 226 16.50 7.73 -27.39
CA PRO A 226 17.30 7.09 -28.44
C PRO A 226 17.45 5.56 -28.25
N GLY A 227 17.42 5.08 -27.00
CA GLY A 227 17.45 3.64 -26.69
C GLY A 227 16.19 2.90 -27.10
N PHE A 228 15.04 3.60 -27.25
CA PHE A 228 13.78 2.98 -27.67
C PHE A 228 13.84 2.54 -29.15
N GLU A 229 14.39 3.37 -30.02
CA GLU A 229 14.56 3.03 -31.45
C GLU A 229 15.46 1.83 -31.68
N LYS A 230 16.41 1.58 -30.76
CA LYS A 230 17.33 0.43 -30.81
C LYS A 230 16.70 -0.89 -30.33
N LEU A 231 15.48 -0.85 -29.76
CA LEU A 231 14.78 -2.05 -29.31
C LEU A 231 14.28 -2.88 -30.50
N PRO A 232 14.22 -4.22 -30.36
CA PRO A 232 13.49 -5.07 -31.32
C PRO A 232 12.07 -4.59 -31.51
N ALA A 233 11.53 -4.70 -32.72
CA ALA A 233 10.15 -4.25 -33.02
C ALA A 233 9.11 -4.86 -32.07
N LEU A 234 9.26 -6.15 -31.70
CA LEU A 234 8.38 -6.79 -30.72
C LEU A 234 8.38 -6.03 -29.38
N SER A 235 9.55 -5.63 -28.88
CA SER A 235 9.68 -4.90 -27.61
C SER A 235 9.05 -3.51 -27.69
N GLN A 236 9.14 -2.83 -28.84
CA GLN A 236 8.46 -1.56 -29.08
C GLN A 236 6.93 -1.74 -29.02
N TYR A 237 6.39 -2.79 -29.66
CA TYR A 237 4.94 -3.09 -29.59
C TYR A 237 4.49 -3.50 -28.19
N VAL A 238 5.27 -4.28 -27.46
CA VAL A 238 5.01 -4.61 -26.05
C VAL A 238 4.98 -3.36 -25.19
N HIS A 239 5.90 -2.41 -25.41
CA HIS A 239 5.91 -1.12 -24.71
C HIS A 239 4.62 -0.32 -24.99
N LEU A 240 4.20 -0.22 -26.25
CA LEU A 240 2.95 0.46 -26.63
C LEU A 240 1.72 -0.22 -26.02
N ALA A 241 1.68 -1.54 -26.00
CA ALA A 241 0.62 -2.29 -25.35
C ALA A 241 0.62 -2.04 -23.82
N SER A 242 1.80 -2.02 -23.19
CA SER A 242 1.95 -1.70 -21.77
C SER A 242 1.44 -0.31 -21.44
N LEU A 243 1.80 0.68 -22.25
CA LEU A 243 1.33 2.06 -22.14
C LEU A 243 -0.21 2.14 -22.26
N ALA A 244 -0.79 1.44 -23.23
CA ALA A 244 -2.24 1.39 -23.40
C ALA A 244 -2.95 0.73 -22.19
N LEU A 245 -2.36 -0.32 -21.62
CA LEU A 245 -2.88 -0.98 -20.41
C LEU A 245 -2.80 -0.07 -19.18
N VAL A 246 -1.69 0.66 -19.00
CA VAL A 246 -1.57 1.65 -17.93
C VAL A 246 -2.59 2.78 -18.12
N ALA A 247 -2.78 3.28 -19.34
CA ALA A 247 -3.81 4.27 -19.65
C ALA A 247 -5.23 3.74 -19.36
N LEU A 248 -5.52 2.48 -19.72
CA LEU A 248 -6.80 1.82 -19.38
C LEU A 248 -7.01 1.75 -17.87
N SER A 249 -5.95 1.44 -17.09
CA SER A 249 -6.03 1.45 -15.63
C SER A 249 -6.41 2.83 -15.09
N ILE A 250 -5.84 3.90 -15.62
CA ILE A 250 -6.20 5.28 -15.26
C ILE A 250 -7.67 5.56 -15.56
N VAL A 251 -8.15 5.19 -16.74
CA VAL A 251 -9.57 5.37 -17.12
C VAL A 251 -10.48 4.67 -16.12
N LEU A 252 -10.19 3.42 -15.77
CA LEU A 252 -10.97 2.65 -14.79
C LEU A 252 -10.92 3.27 -13.38
N LEU A 253 -9.76 3.78 -12.93
CA LEU A 253 -9.62 4.45 -11.63
C LEU A 253 -10.31 5.82 -11.57
N MET A 254 -10.43 6.53 -12.68
CA MET A 254 -11.11 7.84 -12.76
C MET A 254 -12.63 7.71 -12.94
N THR A 255 -13.10 6.60 -13.50
CA THR A 255 -14.53 6.38 -13.80
C THR A 255 -15.42 6.51 -12.58
N PRO A 256 -15.10 6.01 -11.36
CA PRO A 256 -15.94 6.20 -10.19
C PRO A 256 -16.23 7.68 -9.87
N ALA A 257 -15.22 8.53 -9.95
CA ALA A 257 -15.39 9.95 -9.65
C ALA A 257 -16.27 10.66 -10.69
N ALA A 258 -16.09 10.32 -11.98
CA ALA A 258 -16.91 10.86 -13.07
C ALA A 258 -18.37 10.36 -12.94
N TYR A 259 -18.58 9.06 -12.71
CA TYR A 259 -19.90 8.46 -12.55
C TYR A 259 -20.66 9.05 -11.37
N HIS A 260 -20.02 9.19 -10.20
CA HIS A 260 -20.63 9.80 -9.02
C HIS A 260 -21.11 11.22 -9.28
N ARG A 261 -20.34 12.00 -10.06
CA ARG A 261 -20.71 13.38 -10.39
C ARG A 261 -21.82 13.48 -11.43
N ILE A 262 -21.75 12.68 -12.49
CA ILE A 262 -22.60 12.82 -13.69
C ILE A 262 -23.92 12.03 -13.51
N VAL A 263 -23.84 10.80 -13.02
CA VAL A 263 -24.99 9.88 -12.95
C VAL A 263 -25.70 9.98 -11.62
N GLU A 264 -24.96 9.84 -10.50
CA GLU A 264 -25.54 9.87 -9.16
C GLU A 264 -25.77 11.29 -8.63
N ARG A 265 -25.30 12.33 -9.35
CA ARG A 265 -25.40 13.75 -8.98
C ARG A 265 -24.93 14.04 -7.55
N GLY A 266 -23.99 13.24 -7.05
CA GLY A 266 -23.45 13.33 -5.69
C GLY A 266 -24.24 12.58 -4.64
N GLU A 267 -25.28 11.82 -5.01
CA GLU A 267 -26.05 11.00 -4.06
C GLU A 267 -25.26 9.75 -3.65
N GLU A 268 -25.47 9.32 -2.42
CA GLU A 268 -24.78 8.17 -1.82
C GLU A 268 -25.65 6.92 -1.98
N THR A 269 -25.34 6.06 -2.97
CA THR A 269 -26.08 4.83 -3.25
C THR A 269 -25.23 3.56 -3.05
N GLU A 270 -25.83 2.47 -2.56
CA GLU A 270 -25.17 1.15 -2.46
C GLU A 270 -24.76 0.60 -3.83
N HIS A 271 -25.51 0.94 -4.87
CA HIS A 271 -25.17 0.60 -6.23
C HIS A 271 -23.82 1.23 -6.64
N PHE A 272 -23.67 2.54 -6.39
CA PHE A 272 -22.41 3.25 -6.65
C PHE A 272 -21.23 2.65 -5.88
N HIS A 273 -21.41 2.38 -4.58
CA HIS A 273 -20.36 1.77 -3.75
C HIS A 273 -19.87 0.44 -4.34
N THR A 274 -20.79 -0.44 -4.74
CA THR A 274 -20.47 -1.75 -5.34
C THR A 274 -19.79 -1.60 -6.70
N PHE A 275 -20.32 -0.72 -7.55
CA PHE A 275 -19.79 -0.43 -8.88
C PHE A 275 -18.37 0.14 -8.80
N ALA A 276 -18.16 1.18 -8.01
CA ALA A 276 -16.87 1.82 -7.83
C ALA A 276 -15.80 0.86 -7.26
N GLY A 277 -16.17 0.05 -6.27
CA GLY A 277 -15.28 -0.97 -5.72
C GLY A 277 -14.83 -2.01 -6.76
N ARG A 278 -15.73 -2.44 -7.65
CA ARG A 278 -15.39 -3.36 -8.75
C ARG A 278 -14.44 -2.72 -9.75
N LEU A 279 -14.62 -1.44 -10.06
CA LEU A 279 -13.74 -0.72 -10.98
C LEU A 279 -12.33 -0.54 -10.43
N VAL A 280 -12.19 -0.21 -9.14
CA VAL A 280 -10.87 -0.12 -8.50
C VAL A 280 -10.12 -1.45 -8.58
N VAL A 281 -10.78 -2.58 -8.26
CA VAL A 281 -10.18 -3.91 -8.36
C VAL A 281 -9.87 -4.27 -9.82
N ALA A 282 -10.79 -3.98 -10.76
CA ALA A 282 -10.59 -4.24 -12.18
C ALA A 282 -9.41 -3.45 -12.77
N ALA A 283 -9.15 -2.23 -12.29
CA ALA A 283 -8.04 -1.40 -12.72
C ALA A 283 -6.66 -2.00 -12.38
N LEU A 284 -6.57 -2.80 -11.32
CA LEU A 284 -5.31 -3.46 -10.94
C LEU A 284 -4.87 -4.51 -11.97
N VAL A 285 -5.80 -5.09 -12.74
CA VAL A 285 -5.47 -6.10 -13.77
C VAL A 285 -4.64 -5.47 -14.91
N PRO A 286 -5.12 -4.44 -15.62
CA PRO A 286 -4.33 -3.81 -16.67
C PRO A 286 -3.09 -3.09 -16.10
N LEU A 287 -3.11 -2.63 -14.86
CA LEU A 287 -1.93 -2.07 -14.20
C LEU A 287 -0.82 -3.12 -14.06
N ALA A 288 -1.14 -4.30 -13.53
CA ALA A 288 -0.18 -5.39 -13.39
C ALA A 288 0.42 -5.80 -14.74
N LEU A 289 -0.43 -5.95 -15.76
CA LEU A 289 0.01 -6.27 -17.12
C LEU A 289 0.90 -5.18 -17.72
N GLY A 290 0.55 -3.91 -17.53
CA GLY A 290 1.33 -2.77 -18.02
C GLY A 290 2.71 -2.68 -17.36
N ILE A 291 2.81 -2.91 -16.05
CA ILE A 291 4.10 -2.91 -15.34
C ILE A 291 4.94 -4.12 -15.75
N ALA A 292 4.33 -5.31 -15.85
CA ALA A 292 5.03 -6.52 -16.28
C ALA A 292 5.55 -6.40 -17.73
N GLY A 293 4.79 -5.76 -18.61
CA GLY A 293 5.23 -5.45 -19.98
C GLY A 293 6.37 -4.44 -20.00
N GLY A 294 6.36 -3.42 -19.12
CA GLY A 294 7.50 -2.53 -18.93
C GLY A 294 8.76 -3.28 -18.46
N LEU A 295 8.62 -4.21 -17.52
CA LEU A 295 9.72 -5.08 -17.08
C LEU A 295 10.26 -5.96 -18.22
N TYR A 296 9.36 -6.53 -19.06
CA TYR A 296 9.77 -7.26 -20.26
C TYR A 296 10.72 -6.42 -21.13
N VAL A 297 10.34 -5.17 -21.42
CA VAL A 297 11.15 -4.28 -22.27
C VAL A 297 12.52 -4.01 -21.65
N VAL A 298 12.58 -3.76 -20.34
CA VAL A 298 13.84 -3.58 -19.62
C VAL A 298 14.71 -4.85 -19.68
N MET A 299 14.12 -6.01 -19.42
CA MET A 299 14.83 -7.29 -19.45
C MET A 299 15.38 -7.59 -20.85
N GLU A 300 14.62 -7.31 -21.91
CA GLU A 300 15.08 -7.47 -23.28
C GLU A 300 16.25 -6.52 -23.59
N LYS A 301 16.15 -5.25 -23.17
CA LYS A 301 17.22 -4.26 -23.31
C LYS A 301 18.51 -4.67 -22.61
N VAL A 302 18.40 -5.27 -21.43
CA VAL A 302 19.56 -5.63 -20.59
C VAL A 302 20.18 -6.96 -21.02
N THR A 303 19.35 -7.95 -21.35
CA THR A 303 19.82 -9.34 -21.57
C THR A 303 19.91 -9.72 -23.04
N GLY A 304 19.21 -9.03 -23.94
CA GLY A 304 19.07 -9.39 -25.34
C GLY A 304 18.39 -10.76 -25.53
N SER A 305 17.67 -11.27 -24.54
CA SER A 305 17.10 -12.60 -24.52
C SER A 305 15.58 -12.58 -24.36
N LEU A 306 14.88 -12.92 -25.42
CA LEU A 306 13.42 -13.06 -25.40
C LEU A 306 12.92 -13.98 -24.28
N LEU A 307 13.58 -15.13 -24.08
CA LEU A 307 13.19 -16.10 -23.06
C LEU A 307 13.28 -15.50 -21.65
N VAL A 308 14.39 -14.85 -21.33
CA VAL A 308 14.61 -14.22 -20.01
C VAL A 308 13.58 -13.12 -19.79
N SER A 309 13.30 -12.31 -20.79
CA SER A 309 12.35 -11.19 -20.73
C SER A 309 10.92 -11.67 -20.49
N VAL A 310 10.50 -12.71 -21.20
CA VAL A 310 9.17 -13.34 -21.02
C VAL A 310 9.07 -13.98 -19.64
N VAL A 311 10.07 -14.76 -19.22
CA VAL A 311 10.06 -15.40 -17.89
C VAL A 311 10.00 -14.36 -16.79
N ALA A 312 10.78 -13.30 -16.87
CA ALA A 312 10.77 -12.21 -15.88
C ALA A 312 9.38 -11.54 -15.78
N ALA A 313 8.79 -11.21 -16.92
CA ALA A 313 7.45 -10.60 -16.98
C ALA A 313 6.38 -11.53 -16.41
N VAL A 314 6.40 -12.82 -16.76
CA VAL A 314 5.45 -13.82 -16.27
C VAL A 314 5.60 -14.04 -14.76
N VAL A 315 6.83 -14.14 -14.25
CA VAL A 315 7.10 -14.28 -12.80
C VAL A 315 6.57 -13.05 -12.06
N MET A 316 6.85 -11.84 -12.54
CA MET A 316 6.38 -10.62 -11.91
C MET A 316 4.84 -10.53 -11.92
N LEU A 317 4.23 -10.91 -13.04
CA LEU A 317 2.79 -10.94 -13.17
C LEU A 317 2.16 -11.96 -12.20
N ALA A 318 2.75 -13.14 -12.08
CA ALA A 318 2.32 -14.15 -11.10
C ALA A 318 2.41 -13.63 -9.66
N VAL A 319 3.50 -12.93 -9.32
CA VAL A 319 3.67 -12.29 -8.01
C VAL A 319 2.58 -11.24 -7.76
N PHE A 320 2.32 -10.33 -8.71
CA PHE A 320 1.25 -9.34 -8.57
C PHE A 320 -0.11 -10.01 -8.36
N TYR A 321 -0.47 -10.98 -9.20
CA TYR A 321 -1.77 -11.64 -9.10
C TYR A 321 -1.92 -12.46 -7.82
N GLU A 322 -0.87 -13.13 -7.35
CA GLU A 322 -0.90 -13.87 -6.10
C GLU A 322 -1.16 -12.93 -4.90
N PHE A 323 -0.40 -11.84 -4.79
CA PHE A 323 -0.54 -10.90 -3.67
C PHE A 323 -1.79 -10.04 -3.74
N TRP A 324 -2.22 -9.61 -4.95
CA TRP A 324 -3.37 -8.70 -5.09
C TRP A 324 -4.70 -9.45 -5.14
N PHE A 325 -4.72 -10.67 -5.70
CA PHE A 325 -5.95 -11.43 -5.88
C PHE A 325 -5.91 -12.81 -5.22
N GLY A 326 -4.86 -13.61 -5.37
CA GLY A 326 -4.77 -14.99 -4.91
C GLY A 326 -5.00 -15.12 -3.40
N ILE A 327 -4.15 -14.47 -2.59
CA ILE A 327 -4.27 -14.45 -1.13
C ILE A 327 -5.61 -13.87 -0.68
N THR A 328 -6.08 -12.82 -1.36
CA THR A 328 -7.32 -12.13 -1.01
C THR A 328 -8.56 -12.99 -1.29
N LEU A 329 -8.61 -13.66 -2.44
CA LEU A 329 -9.70 -14.58 -2.80
C LEU A 329 -9.72 -15.81 -1.89
N TYR A 330 -8.54 -16.36 -1.57
CA TYR A 330 -8.41 -17.48 -0.64
C TYR A 330 -8.97 -17.14 0.74
N ARG A 331 -8.60 -15.99 1.32
CA ARG A 331 -9.12 -15.54 2.61
C ARG A 331 -10.62 -15.25 2.57
N ARG A 332 -11.13 -14.69 1.47
CA ARG A 332 -12.57 -14.49 1.29
C ARG A 332 -13.32 -15.84 1.31
N PHE A 333 -12.78 -16.86 0.63
CA PHE A 333 -13.35 -18.19 0.59
C PHE A 333 -13.39 -18.83 1.98
N GLN A 334 -12.30 -18.77 2.74
CA GLN A 334 -12.26 -19.28 4.13
C GLN A 334 -13.33 -18.63 5.00
N ARG A 335 -13.48 -17.32 4.98
CA ARG A 335 -14.50 -16.61 5.79
C ARG A 335 -15.94 -16.99 5.43
N GLN A 336 -16.20 -17.35 4.17
CA GLN A 336 -17.52 -17.82 3.76
C GLN A 336 -17.86 -19.19 4.35
N HIS A 337 -16.88 -20.05 4.54
CA HIS A 337 -17.07 -21.40 5.11
C HIS A 337 -17.14 -21.41 6.64
N GLU A 338 -16.60 -20.42 7.34
CA GLU A 338 -16.66 -20.29 8.78
C GLU A 338 -18.02 -19.75 9.30
N ARG A 339 -18.79 -19.06 8.48
CA ARG A 339 -20.11 -18.48 8.84
C ARG A 339 -21.28 -19.47 9.06
N PRO A 340 -21.35 -20.69 8.49
CA PRO A 340 -22.49 -21.59 8.69
C PRO A 340 -22.60 -22.23 10.10
N ARG A 341 -21.51 -22.34 10.86
CA ARG A 341 -21.50 -23.07 12.13
C ARG A 341 -22.10 -22.34 13.33
N ARG A 342 -22.44 -21.06 13.24
CA ARG A 342 -22.97 -20.27 14.39
C ARG A 342 -24.49 -20.12 14.42
N ARG A 343 -25.24 -20.60 13.41
CA ARG A 343 -26.70 -20.40 13.33
C ARG A 343 -27.56 -21.57 13.82
N ASP A 344 -27.01 -22.74 14.03
CA ASP A 344 -27.78 -23.94 14.43
C ASP A 344 -27.77 -24.27 15.95
N GLY A 345 -27.15 -23.43 16.76
CA GLY A 345 -27.03 -23.67 18.22
C GLY A 345 -28.14 -23.08 19.10
N SER A 346 -29.17 -22.40 18.55
CA SER A 346 -30.18 -21.69 19.38
C SER A 346 -31.61 -22.10 19.16
N LEU A 347 -31.91 -23.28 18.61
CA LEU A 347 -33.28 -23.75 18.39
C LEU A 347 -33.67 -25.02 19.16
N PHE A 348 -32.87 -25.47 20.15
CA PHE A 348 -33.32 -26.50 21.09
C PHE A 348 -33.04 -26.07 22.52
N GLY A 349 -34.03 -25.44 23.14
CA GLY A 349 -34.09 -25.07 24.54
C GLY A 349 -35.44 -24.46 24.85
N ALA A 350 -36.49 -25.30 24.83
CA ALA A 350 -37.77 -25.02 25.50
C ALA A 350 -38.01 -26.11 26.51
#